data_8b2fbf44a694997c8d9f2797b43e89a1
#
_entry.id   8b2fbf44a694997c8d9f2797b43e89a1
#
_cell.length_a   1.000
_cell.length_b   1.000
_cell.length_c   1.000
_cell.angle_alpha   90.00
_cell.angle_beta   90.00
_cell.angle_gamma   90.00
#
_symmetry.space_group_name_H-M   'P 1'
#
loop_
_entity.id
_entity.type
_entity.pdbx_description
1 polymer ?
#
loop_
_entity_poly.entity_id
_entity_poly.type
_entity_poly.pdbx_seq_one_letter_code
_entity_poly.pdbx_strand_id
1 'polypeptide(L)'
;MNNKIYKFTNENLTSFKELYDFEGKKVLSVIGSGDQYFASILYGASEVTLFDKNPLAYYYLIFKYAAIKIFSYEEFIKFFFISDMRNITLYNKLRLALPREVRDVFDKYFKIGINSISHPSLGLKKTMNYKTGRIIPYLDKKNYNILKAKLNDKNFPTIKVLLFEDLYKELNSSYDVML
;
A
#
# COMPACT_ATOMS: atom_id res chain seq x y z
N MET A 1 14.29 -2.61 16.99
CA MET A 1 13.08 -2.95 16.24
C MET A 1 13.41 -3.13 14.76
N ASN A 2 12.92 -4.18 14.15
CA ASN A 2 13.20 -4.45 12.74
C ASN A 2 12.23 -3.62 11.89
N ASN A 3 12.64 -2.41 11.49
CA ASN A 3 11.81 -1.45 10.73
C ASN A 3 11.74 -1.80 9.23
N LYS A 4 11.69 -3.09 8.91
CA LYS A 4 11.64 -3.53 7.51
C LYS A 4 10.19 -3.71 7.06
N ILE A 5 9.85 -3.16 5.92
CA ILE A 5 8.60 -3.40 5.21
C ILE A 5 8.89 -3.91 3.79
N TYR A 6 7.93 -4.61 3.21
CA TYR A 6 8.03 -5.03 1.81
C TYR A 6 7.46 -3.94 0.89
N LYS A 7 8.03 -3.77 -0.30
CA LYS A 7 7.43 -2.88 -1.32
C LYS A 7 6.08 -3.39 -1.78
N PHE A 8 5.98 -4.69 -1.93
CA PHE A 8 4.78 -5.41 -2.35
C PHE A 8 4.69 -6.72 -1.59
N THR A 9 3.47 -7.20 -1.40
CA THR A 9 3.22 -8.51 -0.79
C THR A 9 3.76 -9.64 -1.67
N ASN A 10 4.06 -10.77 -1.03
CA ASN A 10 4.33 -12.04 -1.69
C ASN A 10 3.10 -12.97 -1.72
N GLU A 11 1.97 -12.52 -1.20
CA GLU A 11 0.72 -13.26 -1.21
C GLU A 11 0.02 -13.14 -2.56
N ASN A 12 -0.67 -14.20 -2.98
CA ASN A 12 -1.45 -14.20 -4.20
C ASN A 12 -2.81 -13.53 -4.00
N LEU A 13 -2.85 -12.19 -4.06
CA LEU A 13 -4.08 -11.43 -3.89
C LEU A 13 -5.08 -11.62 -5.04
N THR A 14 -4.61 -12.11 -6.19
CA THR A 14 -5.51 -12.41 -7.32
C THR A 14 -6.48 -13.54 -6.97
N SER A 15 -6.02 -14.55 -6.22
CA SER A 15 -6.88 -15.65 -5.78
C SER A 15 -7.86 -15.27 -4.67
N PHE A 16 -7.66 -14.15 -3.98
CA PHE A 16 -8.57 -13.71 -2.92
C PHE A 16 -9.99 -13.48 -3.41
N LYS A 17 -10.15 -13.04 -4.67
CA LYS A 17 -11.47 -12.87 -5.29
C LYS A 17 -12.26 -14.19 -5.43
N GLU A 18 -11.55 -15.31 -5.52
CA GLU A 18 -12.16 -16.65 -5.61
C GLU A 18 -12.49 -17.22 -4.23
N LEU A 19 -11.76 -16.78 -3.20
CA LEU A 19 -11.87 -17.27 -1.84
C LEU A 19 -12.86 -16.47 -0.98
N TYR A 20 -13.03 -15.19 -1.28
CA TYR A 20 -13.83 -14.26 -0.48
C TYR A 20 -14.73 -13.41 -1.35
N ASP A 21 -15.96 -13.22 -0.90
CA ASP A 21 -16.85 -12.20 -1.43
C ASP A 21 -16.56 -10.87 -0.75
N PHE A 22 -16.03 -9.90 -1.51
CA PHE A 22 -15.69 -8.57 -1.01
C PHE A 22 -16.77 -7.52 -1.25
N GLU A 23 -17.73 -7.79 -2.15
CA GLU A 23 -18.70 -6.76 -2.57
C GLU A 23 -19.57 -6.30 -1.40
N GLY A 24 -19.50 -5.02 -1.09
CA GLY A 24 -20.21 -4.41 0.03
C GLY A 24 -19.72 -4.80 1.43
N LYS A 25 -18.67 -5.59 1.55
CA LYS A 25 -18.20 -6.16 2.81
C LYS A 25 -17.30 -5.22 3.61
N LYS A 26 -17.28 -5.43 4.93
CA LYS A 26 -16.33 -4.82 5.86
C LYS A 26 -15.13 -5.75 6.05
N VAL A 27 -13.95 -5.24 5.76
CA VAL A 27 -12.71 -6.00 5.79
C VAL A 27 -11.81 -5.52 6.93
N LEU A 28 -11.24 -6.46 7.67
CA LEU A 28 -10.13 -6.23 8.59
C LEU A 28 -8.87 -6.83 8.00
N SER A 29 -7.78 -6.05 7.92
CA SER A 29 -6.53 -6.54 7.33
C SER A 29 -5.30 -5.94 7.99
N VAL A 30 -4.19 -6.69 7.95
CA VAL A 30 -2.88 -6.12 8.25
C VAL A 30 -2.50 -5.09 7.18
N ILE A 31 -1.78 -4.02 7.58
CA ILE A 31 -1.28 -3.04 6.59
C ILE A 31 -0.23 -3.68 5.69
N GLY A 32 0.82 -4.26 6.29
CA GLY A 32 1.95 -4.83 5.56
C GLY A 32 2.53 -3.85 4.53
N SER A 33 2.44 -4.23 3.25
CA SER A 33 2.80 -3.36 2.11
C SER A 33 1.62 -2.51 1.58
N GLY A 34 0.43 -2.63 2.17
CA GLY A 34 -0.81 -1.99 1.73
C GLY A 34 -1.54 -2.70 0.59
N ASP A 35 -0.99 -3.79 0.06
CA ASP A 35 -1.55 -4.41 -1.14
C ASP A 35 -2.89 -5.10 -0.89
N GLN A 36 -3.10 -5.66 0.31
CA GLN A 36 -4.38 -6.23 0.73
C GLN A 36 -5.49 -5.18 0.74
N TYR A 37 -5.19 -3.95 1.24
CA TYR A 37 -6.12 -2.83 1.18
C TYR A 37 -6.55 -2.52 -0.25
N PHE A 38 -5.58 -2.34 -1.15
CA PHE A 38 -5.87 -2.00 -2.54
C PHE A 38 -6.64 -3.10 -3.27
N ALA A 39 -6.33 -4.37 -3.00
CA ALA A 39 -7.07 -5.49 -3.54
C ALA A 39 -8.51 -5.54 -3.01
N SER A 40 -8.73 -5.34 -1.70
CA SER A 40 -10.05 -5.31 -1.09
C SER A 40 -10.93 -4.20 -1.71
N ILE A 41 -10.40 -2.98 -1.89
CA ILE A 41 -11.12 -1.88 -2.54
C ILE A 41 -11.39 -2.20 -4.01
N LEU A 42 -10.43 -2.77 -4.73
CA LEU A 42 -10.62 -3.17 -6.13
C LEU A 42 -11.76 -4.18 -6.26
N TYR A 43 -11.86 -5.13 -5.34
CA TYR A 43 -12.85 -6.20 -5.31
C TYR A 43 -14.21 -5.80 -4.71
N GLY A 44 -14.39 -4.54 -4.29
CA GLY A 44 -15.69 -4.02 -3.92
C GLY A 44 -15.95 -3.82 -2.42
N ALA A 45 -14.94 -3.98 -1.57
CA ALA A 45 -15.11 -3.74 -0.14
C ALA A 45 -15.70 -2.35 0.14
N SER A 46 -16.73 -2.28 0.99
CA SER A 46 -17.36 -1.02 1.38
C SER A 46 -16.50 -0.27 2.39
N GLU A 47 -15.87 -1.00 3.29
CA GLU A 47 -15.02 -0.47 4.36
C GLU A 47 -13.80 -1.38 4.57
N VAL A 48 -12.64 -0.80 4.84
CA VAL A 48 -11.44 -1.55 5.21
C VAL A 48 -10.83 -0.91 6.45
N THR A 49 -10.76 -1.67 7.53
CA THR A 49 -10.01 -1.32 8.74
C THR A 49 -8.64 -2.00 8.68
N LEU A 50 -7.61 -1.24 8.94
CA LEU A 50 -6.22 -1.70 8.87
C LEU A 50 -5.52 -1.61 10.21
N PHE A 51 -4.68 -2.58 10.50
CA PHE A 51 -3.82 -2.57 11.67
C PHE A 51 -2.40 -3.02 11.34
N ASP A 52 -1.42 -2.52 12.07
CA ASP A 52 -0.03 -2.99 12.02
C ASP A 52 0.71 -2.51 13.27
N LYS A 53 1.68 -3.29 13.72
CA LYS A 53 2.60 -2.91 14.80
C LYS A 53 3.74 -2.00 14.33
N ASN A 54 3.97 -1.93 13.03
CA ASN A 54 5.07 -1.17 12.45
C ASN A 54 4.55 0.17 11.90
N PRO A 55 4.83 1.31 12.55
CA PRO A 55 4.37 2.61 12.08
C PRO A 55 4.88 2.96 10.67
N LEU A 56 5.98 2.33 10.23
CA LEU A 56 6.47 2.53 8.87
C LEU A 56 5.53 1.93 7.81
N ALA A 57 4.78 0.85 8.14
CA ALA A 57 3.76 0.31 7.25
C ALA A 57 2.65 1.34 6.99
N TYR A 58 2.24 2.09 8.02
CA TYR A 58 1.29 3.20 7.90
C TYR A 58 1.80 4.28 6.93
N TYR A 59 3.03 4.77 7.12
CA TYR A 59 3.60 5.80 6.23
C TYR A 59 3.72 5.29 4.79
N TYR A 60 4.10 4.03 4.62
CA TYR A 60 4.25 3.44 3.29
C TYR A 60 2.90 3.25 2.59
N LEU A 61 1.86 2.86 3.32
CA LEU A 61 0.49 2.77 2.78
C LEU A 61 0.03 4.12 2.26
N ILE A 62 0.18 5.21 3.05
CA ILE A 62 -0.21 6.57 2.62
C ILE A 62 0.59 6.99 1.38
N PHE A 63 1.89 6.69 1.38
CA PHE A 63 2.76 6.98 0.24
C PHE A 63 2.28 6.27 -1.03
N LYS A 64 1.99 4.98 -0.96
CA LYS A 64 1.50 4.19 -2.09
C LYS A 64 0.09 4.60 -2.51
N TYR A 65 -0.79 4.92 -1.55
CA TYR A 65 -2.13 5.45 -1.80
C TYR A 65 -2.06 6.76 -2.62
N ALA A 66 -1.26 7.71 -2.18
CA ALA A 66 -1.05 8.97 -2.90
C ALA A 66 -0.44 8.71 -4.30
N ALA A 67 0.49 7.76 -4.41
CA ALA A 67 1.07 7.40 -5.71
C ALA A 67 0.03 6.86 -6.69
N ILE A 68 -0.88 5.98 -6.25
CA ILE A 68 -1.95 5.46 -7.11
C ILE A 68 -2.90 6.59 -7.55
N LYS A 69 -3.22 7.53 -6.66
CA LYS A 69 -4.09 8.67 -6.99
C LYS A 69 -3.45 9.64 -7.97
N ILE A 70 -2.16 9.90 -7.86
CA ILE A 70 -1.46 10.95 -8.63
C ILE A 70 -0.89 10.43 -9.95
N PHE A 71 -0.29 9.23 -9.94
CA PHE A 71 0.42 8.70 -11.09
C PHE A 71 -0.55 8.09 -12.13
N SER A 72 -0.16 8.19 -13.42
CA SER A 72 -0.68 7.26 -14.42
C SER A 72 -0.16 5.85 -14.13
N TYR A 73 -0.74 4.83 -14.77
CA TYR A 73 -0.22 3.47 -14.66
C TYR A 73 1.26 3.38 -15.07
N GLU A 74 1.64 4.04 -16.16
CA GLU A 74 2.99 4.07 -16.68
C GLU A 74 3.96 4.76 -15.70
N GLU A 75 3.54 5.87 -15.10
CA GLU A 75 4.33 6.56 -14.07
C GLU A 75 4.50 5.69 -12.82
N PHE A 76 3.45 4.98 -12.40
CA PHE A 76 3.49 4.07 -11.24
C PHE A 76 4.49 2.93 -11.51
N ILE A 77 4.38 2.27 -12.66
CA ILE A 77 5.31 1.20 -13.06
C ILE A 77 6.73 1.75 -13.17
N LYS A 78 6.92 2.90 -13.82
CA LYS A 78 8.23 3.54 -13.91
C LYS A 78 8.83 3.82 -12.54
N PHE A 79 8.05 4.36 -11.62
CA PHE A 79 8.52 4.75 -10.29
C PHE A 79 8.88 3.54 -9.42
N PHE A 80 7.95 2.61 -9.24
CA PHE A 80 8.15 1.50 -8.30
C PHE A 80 9.01 0.36 -8.85
N PHE A 81 9.02 0.18 -10.17
CA PHE A 81 9.60 -1.02 -10.79
C PHE A 81 10.82 -0.74 -11.67
N ILE A 82 10.74 0.23 -12.57
CA ILE A 82 11.84 0.51 -13.49
C ILE A 82 12.93 1.30 -12.77
N SER A 83 12.57 2.41 -12.11
CA SER A 83 13.52 3.27 -11.40
C SER A 83 13.75 2.86 -9.94
N ASP A 84 13.08 1.80 -9.49
CA ASP A 84 13.17 1.31 -8.11
C ASP A 84 12.98 2.43 -7.07
N MET A 85 11.97 3.29 -7.28
CA MET A 85 11.68 4.50 -6.50
C MET A 85 12.78 5.57 -6.52
N ARG A 86 13.75 5.49 -7.42
CA ARG A 86 14.86 6.46 -7.51
C ARG A 86 14.59 7.64 -8.44
N ASN A 87 13.40 7.73 -9.02
CA ASN A 87 13.03 8.83 -9.92
C ASN A 87 12.62 10.06 -9.13
N ILE A 88 13.54 11.01 -8.97
CA ILE A 88 13.33 12.23 -8.20
C ILE A 88 12.23 13.13 -8.79
N THR A 89 12.07 13.14 -10.11
CA THR A 89 11.01 13.93 -10.77
C THR A 89 9.64 13.41 -10.40
N LEU A 90 9.44 12.09 -10.44
CA LEU A 90 8.19 11.46 -10.00
C LEU A 90 7.99 11.59 -8.49
N TYR A 91 9.07 11.48 -7.70
CA TYR A 91 8.97 11.74 -6.26
C TYR A 91 8.51 13.18 -5.98
N ASN A 92 9.08 14.19 -6.62
CA ASN A 92 8.69 15.58 -6.44
C ASN A 92 7.22 15.83 -6.80
N LYS A 93 6.72 15.16 -7.86
CA LYS A 93 5.30 15.20 -8.21
C LYS A 93 4.44 14.58 -7.10
N LEU A 94 4.82 13.43 -6.57
CA LEU A 94 4.12 12.72 -5.50
C LEU A 94 4.18 13.49 -4.17
N ARG A 95 5.34 14.05 -3.85
CA ARG A 95 5.66 14.75 -2.61
C ARG A 95 4.65 15.86 -2.27
N LEU A 96 4.13 16.55 -3.29
CA LEU A 96 3.15 17.64 -3.13
C LEU A 96 1.79 17.14 -2.58
N ALA A 97 1.46 15.88 -2.80
CA ALA A 97 0.22 15.26 -2.34
C ALA A 97 0.36 14.51 -1.00
N LEU A 98 1.57 14.44 -0.44
CA LEU A 98 1.80 13.73 0.82
C LEU A 98 1.50 14.61 2.03
N PRO A 99 0.84 14.07 3.08
CA PRO A 99 0.80 14.70 4.39
C PRO A 99 2.21 15.01 4.91
N ARG A 100 2.33 16.04 5.75
CA ARG A 100 3.64 16.53 6.21
C ARG A 100 4.47 15.42 6.88
N GLU A 101 3.87 14.67 7.79
CA GLU A 101 4.56 13.60 8.52
C GLU A 101 5.07 12.49 7.60
N VAL A 102 4.29 12.11 6.58
CA VAL A 102 4.70 11.12 5.57
C VAL A 102 5.82 11.69 4.70
N ARG A 103 5.67 12.93 4.26
CA ARG A 103 6.68 13.63 3.47
C ARG A 103 8.01 13.72 4.21
N ASP A 104 7.99 14.09 5.50
CA ASP A 104 9.20 14.22 6.32
C ASP A 104 9.95 12.88 6.46
N VAL A 105 9.22 11.77 6.51
CA VAL A 105 9.81 10.42 6.47
C VAL A 105 10.48 10.16 5.13
N PHE A 106 9.76 10.35 4.01
CA PHE A 106 10.30 10.00 2.70
C PHE A 106 11.36 11.00 2.19
N ASP A 107 11.29 12.29 2.54
CA ASP A 107 12.33 13.28 2.24
C ASP A 107 13.70 12.86 2.80
N LYS A 108 13.73 12.26 3.98
CA LYS A 108 15.00 11.73 4.55
C LYS A 108 15.60 10.65 3.67
N TYR A 109 14.76 9.77 3.09
CA TYR A 109 15.24 8.72 2.19
C TYR A 109 15.72 9.26 0.86
N PHE A 110 15.02 10.24 0.29
CA PHE A 110 15.39 10.85 -0.98
C PHE A 110 16.56 11.83 -0.86
N LYS A 111 16.78 12.46 0.32
CA LYS A 111 17.91 13.39 0.56
C LYS A 111 19.23 12.67 0.86
N ILE A 112 19.20 11.50 1.48
CA ILE A 112 20.43 10.75 1.85
C ILE A 112 21.12 10.14 0.64
N GLY A 113 20.60 10.37 -0.54
CA GLY A 113 21.16 9.95 -1.81
C GLY A 113 20.23 9.04 -2.58
N ILE A 114 20.11 9.39 -3.83
CA ILE A 114 19.34 8.67 -4.86
C ILE A 114 19.72 7.17 -4.92
N ASN A 115 20.89 6.82 -4.41
CA ASN A 115 21.40 5.45 -4.32
C ASN A 115 20.89 4.67 -3.10
N SER A 116 20.14 5.26 -2.20
CA SER A 116 19.87 4.68 -0.89
C SER A 116 18.41 4.30 -0.63
N ILE A 117 17.59 4.18 -1.67
CA ILE A 117 16.26 3.55 -1.50
C ILE A 117 16.40 2.04 -1.26
N SER A 118 17.55 1.49 -1.54
CA SER A 118 18.02 0.26 -0.92
C SER A 118 18.58 0.48 0.49
N HIS A 119 18.24 1.65 1.12
CA HIS A 119 18.74 1.91 2.47
C HIS A 119 18.24 0.82 3.41
N PRO A 120 19.15 0.13 4.14
CA PRO A 120 18.78 -0.98 5.02
C PRO A 120 17.72 -0.61 6.06
N SER A 121 17.59 0.68 6.39
CA SER A 121 16.63 1.16 7.40
C SER A 121 15.18 1.16 6.95
N LEU A 122 14.85 1.27 5.64
CA LEU A 122 13.49 1.05 5.16
C LEU A 122 13.19 -0.42 4.87
N GLY A 123 14.24 -1.24 4.72
CA GLY A 123 14.06 -2.66 4.44
C GLY A 123 13.13 -2.95 3.27
N LEU A 124 13.05 -2.02 2.30
CA LEU A 124 12.31 -2.24 1.08
C LEU A 124 13.05 -3.30 0.26
N LYS A 125 12.79 -4.55 0.59
CA LYS A 125 13.34 -5.66 -0.17
C LYS A 125 12.82 -5.56 -1.60
N LYS A 126 13.74 -5.61 -2.54
CA LYS A 126 13.48 -5.75 -3.96
C LYS A 126 12.71 -7.06 -4.18
N THR A 127 11.40 -6.98 -4.30
CA THR A 127 10.52 -8.15 -4.48
C THR A 127 9.88 -8.15 -5.86
N MET A 128 10.64 -7.73 -6.88
CA MET A 128 10.15 -7.84 -8.22
C MET A 128 10.90 -8.89 -9.00
N ASN A 129 10.21 -9.96 -9.15
CA ASN A 129 10.34 -10.82 -10.29
C ASN A 129 9.02 -10.77 -11.08
N TYR A 130 9.02 -11.35 -12.26
CA TYR A 130 7.87 -11.58 -13.13
C TYR A 130 6.60 -12.14 -12.42
N LYS A 131 6.73 -12.76 -11.24
CA LYS A 131 5.61 -13.31 -10.46
C LYS A 131 4.77 -12.22 -9.78
N THR A 132 5.35 -11.08 -9.40
CA THR A 132 4.65 -10.03 -8.64
C THR A 132 3.48 -9.43 -9.44
N GLY A 133 3.64 -9.23 -10.74
CA GLY A 133 2.56 -8.72 -11.60
C GLY A 133 1.37 -9.66 -11.77
N ARG A 134 1.55 -10.97 -11.49
CA ARG A 134 0.47 -11.97 -11.57
C ARG A 134 -0.30 -12.14 -10.26
N ILE A 135 0.33 -11.83 -9.13
CA ILE A 135 -0.26 -12.05 -7.80
C ILE A 135 -0.90 -10.79 -7.22
N ILE A 136 -0.61 -9.62 -7.77
CA ILE A 136 -1.16 -8.33 -7.31
C ILE A 136 -2.09 -7.78 -8.39
N PRO A 137 -3.42 -7.79 -8.17
CA PRO A 137 -4.40 -7.55 -9.22
C PRO A 137 -4.32 -6.15 -9.83
N TYR A 138 -3.99 -5.12 -9.05
CA TYR A 138 -3.91 -3.74 -9.55
C TYR A 138 -2.61 -3.42 -10.32
N LEU A 139 -1.70 -4.36 -10.48
CA LEU A 139 -0.57 -4.22 -11.41
C LEU A 139 -0.95 -4.54 -12.86
N ASP A 140 -2.16 -4.99 -13.11
CA ASP A 140 -2.80 -4.93 -14.43
C ASP A 140 -3.30 -3.50 -14.70
N LYS A 141 -3.08 -2.98 -15.91
CA LYS A 141 -3.42 -1.59 -16.28
C LYS A 141 -4.91 -1.27 -16.14
N LYS A 142 -5.78 -2.20 -16.54
CA LYS A 142 -7.23 -2.02 -16.42
C LYS A 142 -7.65 -1.93 -14.97
N ASN A 143 -7.18 -2.86 -14.16
CA ASN A 143 -7.46 -2.91 -12.73
C ASN A 143 -6.87 -1.70 -11.97
N TYR A 144 -5.69 -1.23 -12.38
CA TYR A 144 -5.10 0.00 -11.83
C TYR A 144 -6.02 1.21 -12.01
N ASN A 145 -6.55 1.40 -13.23
CA ASN A 145 -7.44 2.52 -13.51
C ASN A 145 -8.77 2.40 -12.77
N ILE A 146 -9.32 1.20 -12.62
CA ILE A 146 -10.51 0.94 -11.81
C ILE A 146 -10.23 1.28 -10.34
N LEU A 147 -9.12 0.79 -9.77
CA LEU A 147 -8.72 1.09 -8.40
C LEU A 147 -8.56 2.59 -8.19
N LYS A 148 -7.84 3.27 -9.10
CA LYS A 148 -7.62 4.72 -9.04
C LYS A 148 -8.94 5.51 -9.00
N ALA A 149 -9.91 5.13 -9.82
CA ALA A 149 -11.25 5.73 -9.79
C ALA A 149 -11.94 5.49 -8.43
N LYS A 150 -11.97 4.24 -7.96
CA LYS A 150 -12.57 3.90 -6.66
C LYS A 150 -11.93 4.64 -5.49
N LEU A 151 -10.61 4.86 -5.50
CA LEU A 151 -9.90 5.59 -4.44
C LEU A 151 -10.20 7.10 -4.44
N ASN A 152 -10.61 7.68 -5.56
CA ASN A 152 -11.01 9.09 -5.61
C ASN A 152 -12.35 9.32 -4.90
N ASP A 153 -13.23 8.34 -4.91
CA ASP A 153 -14.57 8.43 -4.33
C ASP A 153 -14.63 7.94 -2.89
N LYS A 154 -13.58 7.33 -2.38
CA LYS A 154 -13.53 6.77 -1.02
C LYS A 154 -12.69 7.62 -0.08
N ASN A 155 -13.13 7.66 1.18
CA ASN A 155 -12.32 8.18 2.27
C ASN A 155 -11.10 7.29 2.51
N PHE A 156 -10.07 7.88 3.11
CA PHE A 156 -8.91 7.12 3.55
C PHE A 156 -9.34 6.07 4.60
N PRO A 157 -8.78 4.85 4.61
CA PRO A 157 -9.22 3.79 5.52
C PRO A 157 -8.97 4.14 6.99
N THR A 158 -9.77 3.55 7.86
CA THR A 158 -9.49 3.56 9.30
C THR A 158 -8.23 2.74 9.57
N ILE A 159 -7.26 3.34 10.25
CA ILE A 159 -5.98 2.69 10.54
C ILE A 159 -5.73 2.68 12.05
N LYS A 160 -5.34 1.52 12.56
CA LYS A 160 -4.93 1.31 13.95
C LYS A 160 -3.48 0.80 13.99
N VAL A 161 -2.59 1.57 14.60
CA VAL A 161 -1.18 1.18 14.77
C VAL A 161 -1.05 0.50 16.12
N LEU A 162 -1.23 -0.82 16.15
CA LEU A 162 -1.22 -1.62 17.39
C LEU A 162 -0.81 -3.07 17.12
N LEU A 163 -0.53 -3.79 18.19
CA LEU A 163 -0.26 -5.22 18.13
C LEU A 163 -1.54 -6.01 17.86
N PHE A 164 -1.40 -7.18 17.25
CA PHE A 164 -2.54 -8.06 16.97
C PHE A 164 -3.28 -8.47 18.25
N GLU A 165 -2.55 -8.78 19.31
CA GLU A 165 -3.09 -9.15 20.63
C GLU A 165 -3.88 -8.05 21.32
N ASP A 166 -3.70 -6.78 20.94
CA ASP A 166 -4.47 -5.65 21.46
C ASP A 166 -5.66 -5.29 20.57
N LEU A 167 -5.74 -5.86 19.39
CA LEU A 167 -6.73 -5.53 18.37
C LEU A 167 -8.17 -5.69 18.90
N TYR A 168 -8.44 -6.78 19.65
CA TYR A 168 -9.77 -7.06 20.19
C TYR A 168 -10.29 -5.97 21.15
N LYS A 169 -9.41 -5.24 21.83
CA LYS A 169 -9.76 -4.14 22.73
C LYS A 169 -10.23 -2.88 21.99
N GLU A 170 -9.77 -2.75 20.76
CA GLU A 170 -9.96 -1.56 19.91
C GLU A 170 -11.03 -1.75 18.82
N LEU A 171 -11.45 -2.99 18.57
CA LEU A 171 -12.47 -3.29 17.58
C LEU A 171 -13.86 -3.22 18.21
N ASN A 172 -14.65 -2.25 17.76
CA ASN A 172 -16.03 -2.03 18.21
C ASN A 172 -17.07 -2.51 17.16
N SER A 173 -16.64 -3.24 16.13
CA SER A 173 -17.49 -3.67 15.01
C SER A 173 -17.15 -5.09 14.55
N SER A 174 -18.14 -5.76 13.97
CA SER A 174 -17.93 -7.02 13.28
C SER A 174 -17.36 -6.79 11.88
N TYR A 175 -16.59 -7.75 11.39
CA TYR A 175 -16.04 -7.78 10.04
C TYR A 175 -16.50 -9.03 9.31
N ASP A 176 -16.74 -8.87 8.00
CA ASP A 176 -17.16 -9.99 7.14
C ASP A 176 -15.96 -10.79 6.64
N VAL A 177 -14.82 -10.12 6.45
CA VAL A 177 -13.58 -10.72 5.95
C VAL A 177 -12.40 -10.27 6.81
N MET A 178 -11.51 -11.21 7.15
CA MET A 178 -10.25 -10.94 7.83
C MET A 178 -9.08 -11.48 7.00
N LEU A 179 -8.07 -10.63 6.71
CA LEU A 179 -6.89 -10.92 5.89
C LEU A 179 -5.61 -10.70 6.69
#